data_e96f696ed12f9633934493d2db9557b9
#
_entry.id   e96f696ed12f9633934493d2db9557b9
#
_cell.length_a   1.000
_cell.length_b   1.000
_cell.length_c   1.000
_cell.angle_alpha   90.00
_cell.angle_beta   90.00
_cell.angle_gamma   90.00
#
_symmetry.space_group_name_H-M   'P 1'
#
loop_
_entity.id
_entity.type
_entity.pdbx_description
1 polymer ?
#
loop_
_entity_poly.entity_id
_entity_poly.type
_entity_poly.pdbx_seq_one_letter_code
_entity_poly.pdbx_strand_id
1 'polypeptide(L)'
;MLRLMPVGDSMTIGSAGEHTWRYRLWQHLRETYGGPFRIVGPREALYDKATNTSDSYEYADPDFPRAHLAGWGEGWQHMTPLIADAVRAHKPDVLLVSLGLIDLGFYTDAEQTAEQARTFIAEARLSNPRIAMALLPVIPNVRADTDPPFAAQVAHFNELLAKTAADLDEPRSPLLLTSTPSAYDVNHDTYDGTHPNASGEHKIAGAFADSLYEAWDLGERYGAGEY
;
A
#
# COMPACT_ATOMS: atom_id res chain seq x y z
N MET A 1 -17.56 4.76 -12.36
CA MET A 1 -16.67 3.57 -12.22
C MET A 1 -15.48 4.00 -11.39
N LEU A 2 -15.34 3.46 -10.21
CA LEU A 2 -14.25 3.71 -9.26
C LEU A 2 -12.94 3.09 -9.77
N ARG A 3 -11.82 3.83 -9.71
CA ARG A 3 -10.49 3.34 -10.09
C ARG A 3 -9.56 3.40 -8.89
N LEU A 4 -9.05 2.24 -8.48
CA LEU A 4 -8.13 2.10 -7.36
C LEU A 4 -6.74 1.81 -7.88
N MET A 5 -5.72 2.52 -7.43
CA MET A 5 -4.33 2.25 -7.77
C MET A 5 -3.53 1.89 -6.52
N PRO A 6 -3.15 0.62 -6.33
CA PRO A 6 -2.20 0.24 -5.31
C PRO A 6 -0.81 0.82 -5.62
N VAL A 7 -0.19 1.43 -4.61
CA VAL A 7 1.17 2.00 -4.69
C VAL A 7 1.97 1.45 -3.51
N GLY A 8 3.18 0.95 -3.77
CA GLY A 8 3.96 0.39 -2.66
C GLY A 8 5.31 -0.19 -3.04
N ASP A 9 5.89 -0.84 -2.06
CA ASP A 9 7.17 -1.53 -2.12
C ASP A 9 7.00 -3.05 -2.38
N SER A 10 7.96 -3.85 -1.88
CA SER A 10 7.95 -5.31 -2.00
C SER A 10 6.72 -5.97 -1.36
N MET A 11 6.18 -5.41 -0.28
CA MET A 11 4.97 -5.93 0.37
C MET A 11 3.71 -5.75 -0.50
N THR A 12 3.76 -4.80 -1.42
CA THR A 12 2.66 -4.51 -2.36
C THR A 12 2.82 -5.23 -3.69
N ILE A 13 4.02 -5.25 -4.29
CA ILE A 13 4.23 -5.97 -5.55
C ILE A 13 4.00 -7.47 -5.39
N GLY A 14 4.50 -8.08 -4.29
CA GLY A 14 4.42 -9.51 -4.04
C GLY A 14 5.40 -10.34 -4.87
N SER A 15 5.46 -11.64 -4.60
CA SER A 15 6.34 -12.58 -5.30
C SER A 15 5.56 -13.52 -6.21
N ALA A 16 6.26 -14.10 -7.18
CA ALA A 16 5.71 -15.13 -8.07
C ALA A 16 5.01 -16.24 -7.27
N GLY A 17 3.80 -16.61 -7.68
CA GLY A 17 2.96 -17.60 -7.01
C GLY A 17 2.10 -17.07 -5.86
N GLU A 18 2.21 -15.80 -5.50
CA GLU A 18 1.41 -15.19 -4.41
C GLU A 18 0.07 -14.63 -4.92
N HIS A 19 -0.90 -14.53 -3.98
CA HIS A 19 -2.13 -13.78 -4.21
C HIS A 19 -1.90 -12.29 -4.01
N THR A 20 -1.20 -11.86 -2.99
CA THR A 20 -1.00 -10.49 -2.50
C THR A 20 -2.21 -9.90 -1.76
N TRP A 21 -1.98 -8.91 -0.86
CA TRP A 21 -3.07 -8.18 -0.21
C TRP A 21 -3.98 -7.45 -1.22
N ARG A 22 -3.46 -7.07 -2.38
CA ARG A 22 -4.22 -6.43 -3.48
C ARG A 22 -5.34 -7.34 -4.00
N TYR A 23 -5.04 -8.63 -4.15
CA TYR A 23 -6.01 -9.66 -4.52
C TYR A 23 -7.08 -9.83 -3.45
N ARG A 24 -6.68 -9.92 -2.16
CA ARG A 24 -7.61 -10.07 -1.03
C ARG A 24 -8.60 -8.90 -0.97
N LEU A 25 -8.11 -7.67 -1.10
CA LEU A 25 -8.95 -6.49 -1.15
C LEU A 25 -9.86 -6.47 -2.39
N TRP A 26 -9.34 -6.86 -3.55
CA TRP A 26 -10.14 -6.94 -4.78
C TRP A 26 -11.27 -7.96 -4.66
N GLN A 27 -11.03 -9.15 -4.11
CA GLN A 27 -12.07 -10.14 -3.85
C GLN A 27 -13.15 -9.58 -2.92
N HIS A 28 -12.74 -8.99 -1.80
CA HIS A 28 -13.67 -8.38 -0.85
C HIS A 28 -14.54 -7.31 -1.50
N LEU A 29 -13.95 -6.39 -2.26
CA LEU A 29 -14.70 -5.32 -2.94
C LEU A 29 -15.62 -5.87 -4.04
N ARG A 30 -15.27 -6.96 -4.71
CA ARG A 30 -16.18 -7.63 -5.67
C ARG A 30 -17.46 -8.14 -5.03
N GLU A 31 -17.38 -8.56 -3.78
CA GLU A 31 -18.51 -9.12 -3.02
C GLU A 31 -19.33 -8.04 -2.33
N THR A 32 -18.69 -6.95 -1.90
CA THR A 32 -19.29 -5.98 -0.97
C THR A 32 -19.55 -4.61 -1.59
N TYR A 33 -18.76 -4.18 -2.59
CA TYR A 33 -18.98 -2.88 -3.23
C TYR A 33 -20.00 -2.99 -4.35
N GLY A 34 -21.17 -2.39 -4.18
CA GLY A 34 -22.28 -2.48 -5.12
C GLY A 34 -22.12 -1.73 -6.45
N GLY A 35 -20.99 -1.02 -6.66
CA GLY A 35 -20.69 -0.25 -7.85
C GLY A 35 -19.62 -0.88 -8.75
N PRO A 36 -19.47 -0.42 -10.00
CA PRO A 36 -18.39 -0.85 -10.87
C PRO A 36 -17.06 -0.24 -10.42
N PHE A 37 -16.01 -1.06 -10.29
CA PHE A 37 -14.66 -0.60 -9.99
C PHE A 37 -13.59 -1.32 -10.82
N ARG A 38 -12.39 -0.77 -10.85
CA ARG A 38 -11.19 -1.34 -11.49
C ARG A 38 -9.95 -1.09 -10.64
N ILE A 39 -9.04 -2.04 -10.66
CA ILE A 39 -7.65 -1.82 -10.25
C ILE A 39 -6.89 -1.29 -11.48
N VAL A 40 -6.12 -0.22 -11.31
CA VAL A 40 -5.37 0.45 -12.39
C VAL A 40 -3.93 0.70 -11.96
N GLY A 41 -3.03 0.89 -12.93
CA GLY A 41 -1.63 1.18 -12.67
C GLY A 41 -0.74 0.87 -13.87
N PRO A 42 0.50 1.38 -13.89
CA PRO A 42 1.43 1.22 -15.02
C PRO A 42 2.19 -0.11 -15.04
N ARG A 43 2.17 -0.86 -13.95
CA ARG A 43 2.88 -2.13 -13.77
C ARG A 43 1.90 -3.26 -13.52
N GLU A 44 2.29 -4.49 -13.89
CA GLU A 44 1.45 -5.68 -13.73
C GLU A 44 2.23 -6.92 -13.24
N ALA A 45 3.56 -6.83 -13.15
CA ALA A 45 4.40 -7.95 -12.79
C ALA A 45 4.55 -8.13 -11.28
N LEU A 46 4.81 -9.36 -10.86
CA LEU A 46 5.32 -9.76 -9.55
C LEU A 46 6.86 -9.82 -9.58
N TYR A 47 7.45 -9.86 -8.40
CA TYR A 47 8.87 -10.13 -8.24
C TYR A 47 9.15 -11.64 -8.32
N ASP A 48 10.14 -12.03 -9.13
CA ASP A 48 10.65 -13.40 -9.20
C ASP A 48 11.94 -13.53 -8.39
N LYS A 49 11.89 -14.30 -7.32
CA LYS A 49 13.04 -14.56 -6.43
C LYS A 49 14.15 -15.36 -7.13
N ALA A 50 13.79 -16.18 -8.12
CA ALA A 50 14.76 -17.04 -8.81
C ALA A 50 15.65 -16.26 -9.78
N THR A 51 15.06 -15.27 -10.46
CA THR A 51 15.77 -14.41 -11.42
C THR A 51 16.20 -13.08 -10.82
N ASN A 52 15.67 -12.71 -9.63
CA ASN A 52 15.86 -11.42 -8.98
C ASN A 52 15.39 -10.25 -9.85
N THR A 53 14.23 -10.42 -10.51
CA THR A 53 13.62 -9.42 -11.41
C THR A 53 12.14 -9.22 -11.09
N SER A 54 11.58 -8.07 -11.48
CA SER A 54 10.14 -7.77 -11.34
C SER A 54 9.44 -7.94 -12.69
N ASP A 55 9.44 -9.15 -13.22
CA ASP A 55 8.91 -9.50 -14.54
C ASP A 55 8.08 -10.79 -14.58
N SER A 56 7.73 -11.36 -13.41
CA SER A 56 6.87 -12.54 -13.34
C SER A 56 5.40 -12.17 -13.46
N TYR A 57 4.65 -13.00 -14.18
CA TYR A 57 3.19 -12.93 -14.30
C TYR A 57 2.51 -14.16 -13.66
N GLU A 58 3.24 -14.92 -12.87
CA GLU A 58 2.76 -16.12 -12.17
C GLU A 58 1.97 -15.75 -10.91
N TYR A 59 0.81 -15.15 -11.10
CA TYR A 59 -0.15 -14.90 -10.03
C TYR A 59 -0.86 -16.20 -9.63
N ALA A 60 -1.13 -16.39 -8.35
CA ALA A 60 -1.88 -17.55 -7.86
C ALA A 60 -3.29 -17.63 -8.44
N ASP A 61 -3.94 -16.49 -8.72
CA ASP A 61 -5.17 -16.39 -9.50
C ASP A 61 -4.88 -15.66 -10.83
N PRO A 62 -4.98 -16.34 -11.98
CA PRO A 62 -4.71 -15.72 -13.27
C PRO A 62 -5.75 -14.67 -13.70
N ASP A 63 -6.94 -14.68 -13.11
CA ASP A 63 -8.03 -13.74 -13.43
C ASP A 63 -7.95 -12.43 -12.63
N PHE A 64 -6.99 -12.32 -11.71
CA PHE A 64 -6.78 -11.11 -10.94
C PHE A 64 -6.37 -9.91 -11.81
N PRO A 65 -7.01 -8.72 -11.67
CA PRO A 65 -6.60 -7.50 -12.37
C PRO A 65 -5.31 -6.94 -11.74
N ARG A 66 -4.18 -7.26 -12.33
CA ARG A 66 -2.81 -7.20 -11.82
C ARG A 66 -2.23 -5.80 -11.62
N ALA A 67 -2.89 -4.77 -12.16
CA ALA A 67 -2.35 -3.41 -12.26
C ALA A 67 -1.97 -2.80 -10.89
N HIS A 68 -0.82 -2.10 -10.85
CA HIS A 68 -0.30 -1.41 -9.66
C HIS A 68 0.78 -0.39 -10.04
N LEU A 69 1.23 0.41 -9.05
CA LEU A 69 2.50 1.15 -9.07
C LEU A 69 3.32 0.72 -7.85
N ALA A 70 3.92 -0.45 -7.92
CA ALA A 70 4.74 -0.99 -6.83
C ALA A 70 6.01 -1.63 -7.37
N GLY A 71 7.07 -1.63 -6.57
CA GLY A 71 8.36 -2.22 -6.96
C GLY A 71 9.13 -2.79 -5.79
N TRP A 72 9.86 -3.87 -6.06
CA TRP A 72 10.70 -4.52 -5.07
C TRP A 72 11.89 -3.63 -4.70
N GLY A 73 12.04 -3.32 -3.40
CA GLY A 73 13.10 -2.43 -2.94
C GLY A 73 12.90 -0.95 -3.26
N GLU A 74 11.71 -0.57 -3.75
CA GLU A 74 11.38 0.83 -4.07
C GLU A 74 10.59 1.48 -2.92
N GLY A 75 10.93 2.72 -2.57
CA GLY A 75 10.26 3.51 -1.54
C GLY A 75 9.63 4.78 -2.09
N TRP A 76 9.28 5.72 -1.21
CA TRP A 76 8.71 7.02 -1.58
C TRP A 76 9.54 7.76 -2.62
N GLN A 77 10.88 7.79 -2.42
CA GLN A 77 11.79 8.49 -3.35
C GLN A 77 11.74 7.93 -4.78
N HIS A 78 11.42 6.65 -4.94
CA HIS A 78 11.33 6.00 -6.25
C HIS A 78 9.95 6.23 -6.89
N MET A 79 8.89 6.29 -6.06
CA MET A 79 7.52 6.47 -6.54
C MET A 79 7.16 7.93 -6.82
N THR A 80 7.75 8.89 -6.11
CA THR A 80 7.50 10.31 -6.28
C THR A 80 7.72 10.81 -7.71
N PRO A 81 8.81 10.46 -8.42
CA PRO A 81 8.99 10.88 -9.81
C PRO A 81 7.99 10.25 -10.80
N LEU A 82 7.36 9.16 -10.43
CA LEU A 82 6.49 8.37 -11.31
C LEU A 82 5.00 8.72 -11.14
N ILE A 83 4.60 9.22 -9.97
CA ILE A 83 3.18 9.32 -9.62
C ILE A 83 2.39 10.26 -10.51
N ALA A 84 2.99 11.40 -10.90
CA ALA A 84 2.32 12.37 -11.74
C ALA A 84 1.91 11.77 -13.10
N ASP A 85 2.81 11.03 -13.76
CA ASP A 85 2.56 10.37 -15.03
C ASP A 85 1.59 9.20 -14.87
N ALA A 86 1.73 8.41 -13.80
CA ALA A 86 0.82 7.31 -13.50
C ALA A 86 -0.62 7.80 -13.28
N VAL A 87 -0.80 8.89 -12.53
CA VAL A 87 -2.12 9.49 -12.31
C VAL A 87 -2.71 10.04 -13.61
N ARG A 88 -1.94 10.72 -14.45
CA ARG A 88 -2.42 11.22 -15.73
C ARG A 88 -2.85 10.12 -16.70
N ALA A 89 -2.06 9.03 -16.77
CA ALA A 89 -2.29 7.93 -17.70
C ALA A 89 -3.44 7.03 -17.28
N HIS A 90 -3.49 6.65 -15.99
CA HIS A 90 -4.41 5.64 -15.47
C HIS A 90 -5.64 6.22 -14.78
N LYS A 91 -5.61 7.52 -14.46
CA LYS A 91 -6.73 8.30 -13.88
C LYS A 91 -7.36 7.63 -12.66
N PRO A 92 -6.59 7.24 -11.63
CA PRO A 92 -7.15 6.71 -10.42
C PRO A 92 -8.02 7.75 -9.71
N ASP A 93 -9.06 7.27 -9.04
CA ASP A 93 -9.87 8.05 -8.11
C ASP A 93 -9.30 7.96 -6.70
N VAL A 94 -8.72 6.80 -6.35
CA VAL A 94 -8.10 6.53 -5.04
C VAL A 94 -6.74 5.87 -5.22
N LEU A 95 -5.73 6.35 -4.48
CA LEU A 95 -4.46 5.67 -4.27
C LEU A 95 -4.51 4.89 -2.95
N LEU A 96 -4.05 3.63 -2.97
CA LEU A 96 -3.88 2.78 -1.80
C LEU A 96 -2.37 2.64 -1.56
N VAL A 97 -1.83 3.41 -0.62
CA VAL A 97 -0.37 3.60 -0.50
C VAL A 97 0.17 2.85 0.72
N SER A 98 1.13 1.96 0.47
CA SER A 98 1.90 1.23 1.49
C SER A 98 3.38 1.39 1.19
N LEU A 99 4.02 2.42 1.76
CA LEU A 99 5.42 2.81 1.53
C LEU A 99 6.08 3.29 2.83
N GLY A 100 7.40 3.20 2.89
CA GLY A 100 8.22 3.76 3.94
C GLY A 100 9.17 2.76 4.60
N LEU A 101 8.84 1.47 4.61
CA LEU A 101 9.71 0.45 5.20
C LEU A 101 11.09 0.40 4.53
N ILE A 102 11.11 0.48 3.22
CA ILE A 102 12.33 0.46 2.42
C ILE A 102 13.14 1.76 2.59
N ASP A 103 12.44 2.91 2.63
CA ASP A 103 13.10 4.19 2.86
C ASP A 103 13.84 4.19 4.20
N LEU A 104 13.15 3.85 5.29
CA LEU A 104 13.69 3.81 6.65
C LEU A 104 14.75 2.71 6.85
N GLY A 105 14.62 1.62 6.11
CA GLY A 105 15.55 0.49 6.21
C GLY A 105 16.89 0.71 5.50
N PHE A 106 16.92 1.53 4.43
CA PHE A 106 18.06 1.54 3.50
C PHE A 106 18.47 2.93 2.98
N TYR A 107 17.58 3.95 3.01
CA TYR A 107 17.85 5.17 2.26
C TYR A 107 17.80 6.45 3.09
N THR A 108 16.80 6.60 3.97
CA THR A 108 16.48 7.87 4.61
C THR A 108 16.10 7.69 6.08
N ASP A 109 16.00 8.79 6.82
CA ASP A 109 15.42 8.83 8.16
C ASP A 109 13.90 9.15 8.12
N ALA A 110 13.27 9.20 9.28
CA ALA A 110 11.83 9.42 9.41
C ALA A 110 11.38 10.79 8.85
N GLU A 111 12.15 11.84 9.11
CA GLU A 111 11.86 13.20 8.66
C GLU A 111 11.96 13.31 7.13
N GLN A 112 13.04 12.80 6.56
CA GLN A 112 13.25 12.80 5.11
C GLN A 112 12.18 11.96 4.41
N THR A 113 11.82 10.81 4.97
CA THR A 113 10.74 9.95 4.44
C THR A 113 9.40 10.68 4.47
N ALA A 114 9.09 11.40 5.55
CA ALA A 114 7.86 12.18 5.65
C ALA A 114 7.81 13.34 4.65
N GLU A 115 8.93 14.00 4.39
CA GLU A 115 9.00 15.06 3.37
C GLU A 115 8.78 14.49 1.96
N GLN A 116 9.30 13.29 1.68
CA GLN A 116 9.04 12.61 0.41
C GLN A 116 7.57 12.21 0.26
N ALA A 117 6.92 11.74 1.34
CA ALA A 117 5.49 11.48 1.33
C ALA A 117 4.67 12.75 1.02
N ARG A 118 5.04 13.91 1.60
CA ARG A 118 4.42 15.20 1.28
C ARG A 118 4.59 15.58 -0.19
N THR A 119 5.80 15.39 -0.72
CA THR A 119 6.09 15.68 -2.13
C THR A 119 5.28 14.77 -3.06
N PHE A 120 5.21 13.48 -2.75
CA PHE A 120 4.38 12.51 -3.50
C PHE A 120 2.90 12.92 -3.54
N ILE A 121 2.34 13.31 -2.40
CA ILE A 121 0.95 13.78 -2.29
C ILE A 121 0.74 15.02 -3.19
N ALA A 122 1.67 15.98 -3.14
CA ALA A 122 1.60 17.19 -3.95
C ALA A 122 1.66 16.86 -5.46
N GLU A 123 2.57 16.00 -5.91
CA GLU A 123 2.71 15.58 -7.31
C GLU A 123 1.47 14.82 -7.81
N ALA A 124 0.89 13.95 -6.98
CA ALA A 124 -0.36 13.28 -7.32
C ALA A 124 -1.51 14.28 -7.53
N ARG A 125 -1.63 15.28 -6.63
CA ARG A 125 -2.66 16.33 -6.70
C ARG A 125 -2.48 17.28 -7.87
N LEU A 126 -1.25 17.58 -8.29
CA LEU A 126 -0.98 18.36 -9.51
C LEU A 126 -1.57 17.68 -10.76
N SER A 127 -1.60 16.35 -10.77
CA SER A 127 -2.12 15.57 -11.89
C SER A 127 -3.62 15.28 -11.79
N ASN A 128 -4.15 15.13 -10.59
CA ASN A 128 -5.58 15.01 -10.29
C ASN A 128 -5.92 15.73 -8.98
N PRO A 129 -6.42 16.97 -9.02
CA PRO A 129 -6.73 17.73 -7.79
C PRO A 129 -7.87 17.18 -6.94
N ARG A 130 -8.47 16.04 -7.34
CA ARG A 130 -9.56 15.37 -6.60
C ARG A 130 -9.18 13.98 -6.15
N ILE A 131 -7.90 13.60 -6.29
CA ILE A 131 -7.47 12.25 -5.97
C ILE A 131 -7.58 12.01 -4.46
N ALA A 132 -8.26 10.95 -4.08
CA ALA A 132 -8.27 10.49 -2.69
C ALA A 132 -7.08 9.56 -2.44
N MET A 133 -6.55 9.52 -1.23
CA MET A 133 -5.44 8.64 -0.88
C MET A 133 -5.66 8.01 0.49
N ALA A 134 -5.54 6.69 0.56
CA ALA A 134 -5.47 5.95 1.80
C ALA A 134 -4.02 5.55 2.05
N LEU A 135 -3.45 6.02 3.15
CA LEU A 135 -2.06 5.83 3.53
C LEU A 135 -1.99 4.78 4.64
N LEU A 136 -1.31 3.67 4.39
CA LEU A 136 -1.08 2.64 5.39
C LEU A 136 0.16 3.01 6.23
N PRO A 137 0.08 3.06 7.56
CA PRO A 137 1.25 3.17 8.42
C PRO A 137 2.24 2.04 8.13
N VAL A 138 3.53 2.33 8.23
CA VAL A 138 4.58 1.32 8.06
C VAL A 138 4.40 0.20 9.08
N ILE A 139 4.30 -1.01 8.58
CA ILE A 139 4.34 -2.24 9.40
C ILE A 139 5.82 -2.58 9.60
N PRO A 140 6.33 -2.59 10.83
CA PRO A 140 7.72 -2.95 11.09
C PRO A 140 7.97 -4.40 10.69
N ASN A 141 9.18 -4.69 10.21
CA ASN A 141 9.62 -6.06 9.97
C ASN A 141 10.38 -6.61 11.19
N VAL A 142 10.81 -7.87 11.14
CA VAL A 142 11.52 -8.56 12.24
C VAL A 142 12.80 -7.84 12.69
N ARG A 143 13.39 -6.97 11.86
CA ARG A 143 14.55 -6.15 12.26
C ARG A 143 14.22 -5.25 13.45
N ALA A 144 12.99 -4.80 13.58
CA ALA A 144 12.58 -3.94 14.70
C ALA A 144 12.71 -4.63 16.08
N ASP A 145 12.70 -5.95 16.14
CA ASP A 145 12.85 -6.72 17.37
C ASP A 145 14.29 -6.66 17.92
N THR A 146 15.28 -6.45 17.04
CA THR A 146 16.70 -6.51 17.37
C THR A 146 17.47 -5.21 17.10
N ASP A 147 16.82 -4.23 16.46
CA ASP A 147 17.38 -2.92 16.09
C ASP A 147 16.50 -1.79 16.65
N PRO A 148 16.65 -1.42 17.94
CA PRO A 148 15.85 -0.36 18.54
C PRO A 148 15.92 0.99 17.82
N PRO A 149 17.06 1.46 17.27
CA PRO A 149 17.09 2.64 16.42
C PRO A 149 16.17 2.55 15.20
N PHE A 150 16.13 1.43 14.50
CA PHE A 150 15.23 1.22 13.38
C PHE A 150 13.75 1.21 13.83
N ALA A 151 13.43 0.51 14.91
CA ALA A 151 12.08 0.51 15.49
C ALA A 151 11.61 1.94 15.85
N ALA A 152 12.50 2.74 16.42
CA ALA A 152 12.22 4.15 16.75
C ALA A 152 11.97 4.99 15.49
N GLN A 153 12.73 4.77 14.41
CA GLN A 153 12.52 5.46 13.12
C GLN A 153 11.16 5.11 12.51
N VAL A 154 10.75 3.84 12.56
CA VAL A 154 9.42 3.41 12.08
C VAL A 154 8.30 4.07 12.88
N ALA A 155 8.39 4.05 14.22
CA ALA A 155 7.40 4.69 15.09
C ALA A 155 7.30 6.19 14.82
N HIS A 156 8.45 6.86 14.74
CA HIS A 156 8.50 8.30 14.48
C HIS A 156 7.97 8.66 13.09
N PHE A 157 8.31 7.90 12.06
CA PHE A 157 7.74 8.12 10.73
C PHE A 157 6.22 7.95 10.74
N ASN A 158 5.67 6.94 11.42
CA ASN A 158 4.22 6.74 11.49
C ASN A 158 3.51 7.92 12.19
N GLU A 159 4.13 8.53 13.22
CA GLU A 159 3.63 9.78 13.82
C GLU A 159 3.65 10.95 12.81
N LEU A 160 4.75 11.10 12.06
CA LEU A 160 4.88 12.12 11.03
C LEU A 160 3.92 11.89 9.85
N LEU A 161 3.67 10.63 9.46
CA LEU A 161 2.69 10.28 8.44
C LEU A 161 1.27 10.63 8.87
N ALA A 162 0.93 10.34 10.15
CA ALA A 162 -0.36 10.71 10.72
C ALA A 162 -0.55 12.24 10.73
N LYS A 163 0.49 12.97 11.14
CA LYS A 163 0.49 14.44 11.08
C LYS A 163 0.36 14.95 9.65
N THR A 164 1.08 14.34 8.70
CA THR A 164 1.01 14.70 7.27
C THR A 164 -0.39 14.47 6.71
N ALA A 165 -1.02 13.35 7.02
CA ALA A 165 -2.38 13.07 6.59
C ALA A 165 -3.35 14.12 7.15
N ALA A 166 -3.27 14.45 8.44
CA ALA A 166 -4.13 15.45 9.07
C ALA A 166 -3.90 16.87 8.54
N ASP A 167 -2.63 17.28 8.36
CA ASP A 167 -2.27 18.62 7.87
C ASP A 167 -2.69 18.87 6.42
N LEU A 168 -2.68 17.82 5.59
CA LEU A 168 -2.94 17.89 4.15
C LEU A 168 -4.33 17.38 3.76
N ASP A 169 -5.13 16.87 4.71
CA ASP A 169 -6.49 16.46 4.41
C ASP A 169 -7.35 17.64 3.97
N GLU A 170 -8.06 17.47 2.88
CA GLU A 170 -8.97 18.48 2.34
C GLU A 170 -10.19 17.82 1.67
N PRO A 171 -11.39 18.43 1.77
CA PRO A 171 -12.62 17.81 1.25
C PRO A 171 -12.59 17.48 -0.24
N ARG A 172 -11.78 18.20 -1.02
CA ARG A 172 -11.67 18.00 -2.47
C ARG A 172 -10.77 16.82 -2.83
N SER A 173 -9.78 16.54 -2.01
CA SER A 173 -8.77 15.50 -2.21
C SER A 173 -8.45 14.88 -0.84
N PRO A 174 -9.35 14.04 -0.31
CA PRO A 174 -9.24 13.56 1.05
C PRO A 174 -8.05 12.62 1.23
N LEU A 175 -7.39 12.77 2.37
CA LEU A 175 -6.34 11.88 2.84
C LEU A 175 -6.85 11.08 4.04
N LEU A 176 -6.72 9.78 3.95
CA LEU A 176 -7.07 8.83 4.99
C LEU A 176 -5.80 8.15 5.49
N LEU A 177 -5.48 8.28 6.78
CA LEU A 177 -4.56 7.36 7.41
C LEU A 177 -5.35 6.11 7.82
N THR A 178 -5.00 4.96 7.28
CA THR A 178 -5.67 3.72 7.65
C THR A 178 -5.29 3.30 9.07
N SER A 179 -6.08 2.45 9.69
CA SER A 179 -5.63 1.74 10.89
C SER A 179 -4.44 0.84 10.54
N THR A 180 -3.58 0.57 11.52
CA THR A 180 -2.60 -0.53 11.41
C THR A 180 -3.35 -1.86 11.30
N PRO A 181 -2.86 -2.84 10.54
CA PRO A 181 -3.51 -4.14 10.46
C PRO A 181 -3.71 -4.76 11.83
N SER A 182 -4.96 -5.14 12.12
CA SER A 182 -5.33 -5.66 13.44
C SER A 182 -4.59 -6.96 13.74
N ALA A 183 -4.02 -7.07 14.94
CA ALA A 183 -3.31 -8.26 15.43
C ALA A 183 -2.22 -8.78 14.46
N TYR A 184 -1.57 -7.87 13.70
CA TYR A 184 -0.48 -8.26 12.82
C TYR A 184 0.74 -8.67 13.66
N ASP A 185 1.18 -9.91 13.48
CA ASP A 185 2.37 -10.48 14.11
C ASP A 185 3.37 -10.85 13.01
N VAL A 186 4.50 -10.16 12.99
CA VAL A 186 5.52 -10.33 11.95
C VAL A 186 6.04 -11.77 11.84
N ASN A 187 6.07 -12.51 12.95
CA ASN A 187 6.54 -13.89 12.98
C ASN A 187 5.49 -14.90 12.49
N HIS A 188 4.22 -14.56 12.56
CA HIS A 188 3.11 -15.40 12.11
C HIS A 188 2.59 -15.01 10.73
N ASP A 189 2.57 -13.73 10.42
CA ASP A 189 1.91 -13.17 9.24
C ASP A 189 2.85 -12.90 8.07
N THR A 190 4.13 -13.28 8.21
CA THR A 190 5.12 -13.19 7.14
C THR A 190 5.81 -14.53 6.90
N TYR A 191 6.39 -14.71 5.72
CA TYR A 191 7.16 -15.92 5.41
C TYR A 191 8.67 -15.77 5.64
N ASP A 192 9.16 -14.56 5.84
CA ASP A 192 10.60 -14.25 6.00
C ASP A 192 10.89 -13.14 7.02
N GLY A 193 9.91 -12.77 7.83
CA GLY A 193 10.03 -11.69 8.81
C GLY A 193 9.78 -10.29 8.23
N THR A 194 9.37 -10.18 6.96
CA THR A 194 9.08 -8.92 6.28
C THR A 194 7.85 -9.04 5.38
N HIS A 195 7.87 -9.99 4.44
CA HIS A 195 6.86 -10.08 3.39
C HIS A 195 5.67 -10.91 3.85
N PRO A 196 4.43 -10.41 3.63
CA PRO A 196 3.24 -11.05 4.14
C PRO A 196 3.01 -12.42 3.50
N ASN A 197 2.65 -13.40 4.32
CA ASN A 197 2.05 -14.65 3.87
C ASN A 197 0.53 -14.47 3.72
N ALA A 198 -0.22 -15.54 3.47
CA ALA A 198 -1.67 -15.46 3.27
C ALA A 198 -2.41 -14.76 4.43
N SER A 199 -2.03 -15.01 5.69
CA SER A 199 -2.59 -14.32 6.86
C SER A 199 -2.28 -12.82 6.84
N GLY A 200 -1.01 -12.45 6.61
CA GLY A 200 -0.59 -11.06 6.51
C GLY A 200 -1.26 -10.31 5.35
N GLU A 201 -1.46 -10.98 4.19
CA GLU A 201 -2.20 -10.42 3.06
C GLU A 201 -3.64 -10.04 3.45
N HIS A 202 -4.34 -10.93 4.15
CA HIS A 202 -5.70 -10.67 4.63
C HIS A 202 -5.75 -9.51 5.63
N LYS A 203 -4.81 -9.45 6.57
CA LYS A 203 -4.76 -8.38 7.58
C LYS A 203 -4.47 -7.00 6.95
N ILE A 204 -3.57 -6.92 5.96
CA ILE A 204 -3.31 -5.67 5.23
C ILE A 204 -4.53 -5.28 4.39
N ALA A 205 -5.16 -6.23 3.69
CA ALA A 205 -6.38 -5.98 2.94
C ALA A 205 -7.51 -5.49 3.85
N GLY A 206 -7.66 -6.09 5.04
CA GLY A 206 -8.63 -5.69 6.04
C GLY A 206 -8.42 -4.25 6.53
N ALA A 207 -7.17 -3.85 6.79
CA ALA A 207 -6.87 -2.49 7.20
C ALA A 207 -7.30 -1.44 6.15
N PHE A 208 -7.07 -1.72 4.87
CA PHE A 208 -7.57 -0.88 3.78
C PHE A 208 -9.10 -0.94 3.69
N ALA A 209 -9.70 -2.12 3.65
CA ALA A 209 -11.16 -2.29 3.47
C ALA A 209 -11.95 -1.60 4.57
N ASP A 210 -11.61 -1.83 5.84
CA ASP A 210 -12.30 -1.22 6.98
C ASP A 210 -12.19 0.30 6.95
N SER A 211 -11.00 0.82 6.65
CA SER A 211 -10.76 2.25 6.57
C SER A 211 -11.51 2.91 5.40
N LEU A 212 -11.56 2.25 4.23
CA LEU A 212 -12.31 2.71 3.06
C LEU A 212 -13.83 2.70 3.32
N TYR A 213 -14.32 1.67 4.02
CA TYR A 213 -15.73 1.59 4.43
C TYR A 213 -16.08 2.69 5.42
N GLU A 214 -15.30 2.86 6.49
CA GLU A 214 -15.57 3.85 7.54
C GLU A 214 -15.52 5.29 7.05
N ALA A 215 -14.55 5.61 6.19
CA ALA A 215 -14.33 6.97 5.73
C ALA A 215 -15.17 7.36 4.50
N TRP A 216 -15.40 6.42 3.59
CA TRP A 216 -15.98 6.74 2.26
C TRP A 216 -17.12 5.81 1.84
N ASP A 217 -17.60 4.92 2.72
CA ASP A 217 -18.69 3.97 2.46
C ASP A 217 -18.40 3.07 1.23
N LEU A 218 -17.15 2.66 1.07
CA LEU A 218 -16.70 1.79 0.00
C LEU A 218 -16.64 0.34 0.48
N GLY A 219 -17.54 -0.50 -0.03
CA GLY A 219 -17.65 -1.90 0.37
C GLY A 219 -18.34 -2.09 1.71
N GLU A 220 -17.88 -3.08 2.47
CA GLU A 220 -18.30 -3.40 3.83
C GLU A 220 -17.06 -3.62 4.71
N ARG A 221 -17.24 -3.81 6.02
CA ARG A 221 -16.13 -4.21 6.89
C ARG A 221 -15.57 -5.55 6.45
N TYR A 222 -14.26 -5.65 6.54
CA TYR A 222 -13.56 -6.90 6.23
C TYR A 222 -13.94 -7.95 7.25
N GLY A 223 -14.52 -9.06 6.81
CA GLY A 223 -14.95 -10.13 7.72
C GLY A 223 -13.79 -10.67 8.54
N ALA A 224 -13.99 -10.81 9.85
CA ALA A 224 -13.07 -11.50 10.74
C ALA A 224 -13.14 -13.01 10.47
N GLY A 225 -12.59 -13.46 9.34
CA GLY A 225 -12.32 -14.87 9.11
C GLY A 225 -11.10 -15.29 9.94
N GLU A 226 -11.07 -16.52 10.41
CA GLU A 226 -9.82 -17.13 10.89
C GLU A 226 -8.93 -17.38 9.65
N TYR A 227 -7.92 -16.53 9.46
CA TYR A 227 -6.94 -16.63 8.35
C TYR A 227 -5.62 -17.19 8.86
#